data_2cb94d8f927e93354d6d749520d5bcca
#
_entry.id   2cb94d8f927e93354d6d749520d5bcca
#
_cell.length_a   1.000
_cell.length_b   1.000
_cell.length_c   1.000
_cell.angle_alpha   90.00
_cell.angle_beta   90.00
_cell.angle_gamma   90.00
#
_symmetry.space_group_name_H-M   'P 1'
#
loop_
_entity.id
_entity.type
_entity.pdbx_description
1 polymer ?
#
loop_
_entity_poly.entity_id
_entity_poly.type
_entity_poly.pdbx_seq_one_letter_code
_entity_poly.pdbx_strand_id
1 'polypeptide(L)'
;MKEKTYHTRCGMIHYWASVSNPDALTLVFLPGLTADHRLFDKQIQHFENRQNVIVWDAPAHGSSWPFRFDFDLFDKAKWLNDILNQEGITKPVMIGQSMGGYVGQAYAQLYPDKMKGFVSIDSAPLQRSYVTAVEIWLLKRMEPVYAHYPWKWLLKSGSEGVATSDYGRNLMREIMLTYDGNQKRYAQIAGHGFRILAAAMEKDLPYEIKCPALLICGTQDHAGS
;
A
#
# COMPACT_ATOMS: atom_id res chain seq x y z
N MET A 1 6.54 18.86 0.66
CA MET A 1 5.11 18.39 0.82
C MET A 1 4.53 18.86 2.15
N LYS A 2 3.20 19.01 2.26
CA LYS A 2 2.48 19.38 3.49
C LYS A 2 1.78 18.14 4.05
N GLU A 3 1.97 17.86 5.35
CA GLU A 3 1.22 16.83 6.05
C GLU A 3 -0.23 17.25 6.27
N LYS A 4 -1.14 16.33 6.04
CA LYS A 4 -2.60 16.47 6.18
C LYS A 4 -3.19 15.20 6.77
N THR A 5 -4.44 15.28 7.20
CA THR A 5 -5.16 14.15 7.81
C THR A 5 -6.55 14.00 7.22
N TYR A 6 -7.01 12.75 7.19
CA TYR A 6 -8.37 12.37 6.84
C TYR A 6 -8.99 11.50 7.93
N HIS A 7 -10.14 11.91 8.46
CA HIS A 7 -10.83 11.20 9.53
C HIS A 7 -11.76 10.13 8.98
N THR A 8 -11.59 8.91 9.48
CA THR A 8 -12.47 7.77 9.16
C THR A 8 -13.19 7.28 10.42
N ARG A 9 -14.18 6.39 10.25
CA ARG A 9 -14.81 5.70 11.38
C ARG A 9 -13.84 4.83 12.20
N CYS A 10 -12.69 4.44 11.62
CA CYS A 10 -11.72 3.53 12.23
C CYS A 10 -10.52 4.21 12.84
N GLY A 11 -10.23 5.45 12.46
CA GLY A 11 -9.08 6.22 12.89
C GLY A 11 -8.76 7.34 11.91
N MET A 12 -7.59 7.93 12.07
CA MET A 12 -7.11 9.06 11.27
C MET A 12 -6.03 8.57 10.30
N ILE A 13 -6.20 8.89 9.02
CA ILE A 13 -5.21 8.64 7.98
C ILE A 13 -4.35 9.88 7.82
N HIS A 14 -3.04 9.71 7.91
CA HIS A 14 -2.05 10.73 7.61
C HIS A 14 -1.58 10.60 6.16
N TYR A 15 -1.48 11.72 5.46
CA TYR A 15 -0.95 11.77 4.11
C TYR A 15 -0.21 13.08 3.87
N TRP A 16 0.69 13.08 2.92
CA TRP A 16 1.47 14.25 2.52
C TRP A 16 1.10 14.62 1.09
N ALA A 17 0.87 15.90 0.87
CA ALA A 17 0.47 16.41 -0.43
C ALA A 17 1.31 17.63 -0.84
N SER A 18 1.70 17.67 -2.10
CA SER A 18 2.21 18.84 -2.81
C SER A 18 1.37 18.98 -4.07
N VAL A 19 0.26 19.72 -3.96
CA VAL A 19 -0.70 19.96 -5.05
C VAL A 19 -0.76 21.45 -5.29
N SER A 20 0.00 21.92 -6.27
CA SER A 20 0.16 23.36 -6.54
C SER A 20 -0.10 23.74 -8.00
N ASN A 21 -0.09 22.79 -8.92
CA ASN A 21 -0.29 23.03 -10.34
C ASN A 21 -1.48 22.21 -10.86
N PRO A 22 -2.63 22.83 -11.18
CA PRO A 22 -3.81 22.11 -11.67
C PRO A 22 -3.60 21.44 -13.02
N ASP A 23 -2.63 21.89 -13.82
CA ASP A 23 -2.33 21.34 -15.15
C ASP A 23 -1.32 20.16 -15.10
N ALA A 24 -0.63 20.00 -13.97
CA ALA A 24 0.34 18.91 -13.80
C ALA A 24 -0.35 17.57 -13.51
N LEU A 25 0.35 16.49 -13.85
CA LEU A 25 -0.08 15.15 -13.42
C LEU A 25 -0.04 15.06 -11.89
N THR A 26 -1.01 14.37 -11.32
CA THR A 26 -0.95 14.00 -9.90
C THR A 26 -0.51 12.55 -9.76
N LEU A 27 0.62 12.35 -9.09
CA LEU A 27 1.18 11.05 -8.76
C LEU A 27 0.77 10.69 -7.32
N VAL A 28 0.17 9.52 -7.15
CA VAL A 28 -0.27 9.02 -5.85
C VAL A 28 0.51 7.77 -5.51
N PHE A 29 1.35 7.86 -4.47
CA PHE A 29 2.21 6.78 -4.01
C PHE A 29 1.54 6.00 -2.88
N LEU A 30 1.42 4.69 -3.06
CA LEU A 30 0.75 3.76 -2.15
C LEU A 30 1.76 2.72 -1.66
N PRO A 31 2.31 2.88 -0.44
CA PRO A 31 3.27 1.94 0.14
C PRO A 31 2.67 0.56 0.39
N GLY A 32 3.55 -0.44 0.45
CA GLY A 32 3.20 -1.81 0.75
C GLY A 32 2.85 -2.08 2.21
N LEU A 33 2.53 -3.33 2.50
CA LEU A 33 2.18 -3.80 3.84
C LEU A 33 3.35 -3.58 4.80
N THR A 34 3.05 -3.06 5.98
CA THR A 34 4.01 -2.70 7.05
C THR A 34 5.03 -1.62 6.70
N ALA A 35 4.99 -1.05 5.49
CA ALA A 35 5.77 0.12 5.10
C ALA A 35 5.00 1.43 5.38
N ASP A 36 5.66 2.57 5.24
CA ASP A 36 5.10 3.91 5.38
C ASP A 36 5.52 4.81 4.20
N HIS A 37 5.10 6.09 4.23
CA HIS A 37 5.34 7.07 3.16
C HIS A 37 6.82 7.16 2.73
N ARG A 38 7.78 6.89 3.62
CA ARG A 38 9.23 6.97 3.34
C ARG A 38 9.69 5.98 2.28
N LEU A 39 8.89 4.92 2.02
CA LEU A 39 9.21 3.96 0.96
C LEU A 39 9.46 4.62 -0.40
N PHE A 40 8.80 5.76 -0.64
CA PHE A 40 8.86 6.49 -1.91
C PHE A 40 9.67 7.80 -1.86
N ASP A 41 10.50 8.01 -0.83
CA ASP A 41 11.24 9.26 -0.64
C ASP A 41 12.04 9.71 -1.87
N LYS A 42 12.71 8.78 -2.56
CA LYS A 42 13.50 9.09 -3.76
C LYS A 42 12.61 9.50 -4.93
N GLN A 43 11.48 8.84 -5.12
CA GLN A 43 10.52 9.16 -6.16
C GLN A 43 9.85 10.51 -5.86
N ILE A 44 9.47 10.74 -4.61
CA ILE A 44 8.89 12.00 -4.17
C ILE A 44 9.86 13.16 -4.44
N GLN A 45 11.11 13.06 -4.00
CA GLN A 45 12.15 14.08 -4.25
C GLN A 45 12.35 14.37 -5.74
N HIS A 46 12.23 13.35 -6.59
CA HIS A 46 12.37 13.53 -8.04
C HIS A 46 11.19 14.26 -8.67
N PHE A 47 9.96 13.99 -8.21
CA PHE A 47 8.76 14.46 -8.88
C PHE A 47 8.11 15.70 -8.25
N GLU A 48 8.29 15.98 -6.95
CA GLU A 48 7.51 16.99 -6.20
C GLU A 48 7.66 18.43 -6.73
N ASN A 49 8.74 18.74 -7.46
CA ASN A 49 8.95 20.04 -8.08
C ASN A 49 8.38 20.15 -9.51
N ARG A 50 7.88 19.07 -10.10
CA ARG A 50 7.42 19.00 -11.49
C ARG A 50 5.99 18.52 -11.62
N GLN A 51 5.51 17.71 -10.67
CA GLN A 51 4.21 17.08 -10.66
C GLN A 51 3.54 17.32 -9.31
N ASN A 52 2.21 17.22 -9.28
CA ASN A 52 1.53 17.09 -8.01
C ASN A 52 1.81 15.71 -7.42
N VAL A 53 2.06 15.66 -6.13
CA VAL A 53 2.41 14.41 -5.44
C VAL A 53 1.56 14.24 -4.20
N ILE A 54 1.02 13.04 -4.03
CA ILE A 54 0.36 12.59 -2.80
C ILE A 54 1.00 11.25 -2.39
N VAL A 55 1.30 11.11 -1.12
CA VAL A 55 1.68 9.83 -0.50
C VAL A 55 0.98 9.70 0.85
N TRP A 56 0.59 8.52 1.24
CA TRP A 56 -0.07 8.29 2.50
C TRP A 56 0.66 7.26 3.38
N ASP A 57 0.43 7.35 4.68
CA ASP A 57 0.55 6.20 5.54
C ASP A 57 -0.78 5.45 5.49
N ALA A 58 -0.77 4.24 4.94
CA ALA A 58 -1.99 3.46 4.81
C ALA A 58 -2.67 3.26 6.18
N PRO A 59 -3.99 3.03 6.24
CA PRO A 59 -4.70 2.75 7.50
C PRO A 59 -3.95 1.77 8.41
N ALA A 60 -3.71 2.16 9.65
CA ALA A 60 -2.93 1.48 10.69
C ALA A 60 -1.39 1.49 10.51
N HIS A 61 -0.84 2.06 9.42
CA HIS A 61 0.60 2.14 9.17
C HIS A 61 1.18 3.49 9.61
N GLY A 62 2.48 3.54 9.86
CA GLY A 62 3.21 4.77 10.14
C GLY A 62 2.49 5.70 11.12
N SER A 63 2.28 6.96 10.71
CA SER A 63 1.57 8.00 11.47
C SER A 63 0.05 7.78 11.54
N SER A 64 -0.51 6.91 10.67
CA SER A 64 -1.94 6.52 10.72
C SER A 64 -2.25 5.49 11.82
N TRP A 65 -1.37 5.32 12.79
CA TRP A 65 -1.61 4.55 13.99
C TRP A 65 -1.91 5.50 15.18
N PRO A 66 -2.85 5.17 16.10
CA PRO A 66 -3.66 3.94 16.21
C PRO A 66 -4.86 3.91 15.27
N PHE A 67 -5.29 2.69 14.88
CA PHE A 67 -6.39 2.51 13.96
C PHE A 67 -7.15 1.20 14.26
N ARG A 68 -8.50 1.19 14.19
CA ARG A 68 -9.31 -0.01 14.40
C ARG A 68 -9.29 -0.85 13.13
N PHE A 69 -9.22 -2.18 13.26
CA PHE A 69 -9.19 -3.14 12.16
C PHE A 69 -10.59 -3.58 11.67
N ASP A 70 -11.54 -2.63 11.64
CA ASP A 70 -12.91 -2.82 11.16
C ASP A 70 -13.08 -2.18 9.77
N PHE A 71 -12.27 -2.65 8.81
CA PHE A 71 -12.28 -2.17 7.43
C PHE A 71 -11.76 -3.26 6.47
N ASP A 72 -12.13 -3.17 5.20
CA ASP A 72 -11.65 -4.05 4.15
C ASP A 72 -10.74 -3.31 3.13
N LEU A 73 -10.31 -4.01 2.09
CA LEU A 73 -9.46 -3.45 1.03
C LEU A 73 -10.20 -2.36 0.24
N PHE A 74 -11.51 -2.53 0.06
CA PHE A 74 -12.34 -1.56 -0.66
C PHE A 74 -12.62 -0.31 0.17
N ASP A 75 -12.64 -0.39 1.50
CA ASP A 75 -12.69 0.78 2.37
C ASP A 75 -11.43 1.64 2.21
N LYS A 76 -10.23 1.01 2.09
CA LYS A 76 -9.00 1.76 1.75
C LYS A 76 -9.14 2.52 0.44
N ALA A 77 -9.68 1.88 -0.60
CA ALA A 77 -9.90 2.52 -1.89
C ALA A 77 -10.91 3.67 -1.83
N LYS A 78 -11.98 3.54 -1.03
CA LYS A 78 -12.97 4.62 -0.80
C LYS A 78 -12.34 5.81 -0.08
N TRP A 79 -11.62 5.56 1.03
CA TRP A 79 -10.94 6.63 1.76
C TRP A 79 -9.88 7.34 0.91
N LEU A 80 -9.17 6.59 0.06
CA LEU A 80 -8.27 7.19 -0.92
C LEU A 80 -9.02 8.11 -1.90
N ASN A 81 -10.17 7.67 -2.43
CA ASN A 81 -11.01 8.51 -3.29
C ASN A 81 -11.50 9.77 -2.57
N ASP A 82 -11.85 9.68 -1.30
CA ASP A 82 -12.28 10.84 -0.52
C ASP A 82 -11.13 11.83 -0.29
N ILE A 83 -9.94 11.34 0.01
CA ILE A 83 -8.71 12.16 0.10
C ILE A 83 -8.47 12.88 -1.25
N LEU A 84 -8.55 12.16 -2.37
CA LEU A 84 -8.36 12.75 -3.70
C LEU A 84 -9.42 13.82 -4.00
N ASN A 85 -10.67 13.58 -3.64
CA ASN A 85 -11.74 14.56 -3.79
C ASN A 85 -11.48 15.83 -2.95
N GLN A 86 -10.98 15.69 -1.70
CA GLN A 86 -10.59 16.83 -0.85
C GLN A 86 -9.44 17.65 -1.47
N GLU A 87 -8.54 17.00 -2.18
CA GLU A 87 -7.45 17.67 -2.88
C GLU A 87 -7.83 18.17 -4.28
N GLY A 88 -9.09 17.97 -4.72
CA GLY A 88 -9.56 18.36 -6.05
C GLY A 88 -9.02 17.53 -7.19
N ILE A 89 -8.54 16.33 -6.91
CA ILE A 89 -7.89 15.42 -7.88
C ILE A 89 -8.93 14.47 -8.45
N THR A 90 -9.09 14.48 -9.76
CA THR A 90 -10.11 13.67 -10.46
C THR A 90 -9.56 12.42 -11.11
N LYS A 91 -8.35 12.49 -11.70
CA LYS A 91 -7.72 11.40 -12.46
C LYS A 91 -6.21 11.31 -12.16
N PRO A 92 -5.81 10.75 -11.01
CA PRO A 92 -4.40 10.57 -10.69
C PRO A 92 -3.75 9.44 -11.51
N VAL A 93 -2.42 9.44 -11.53
CA VAL A 93 -1.61 8.24 -11.80
C VAL A 93 -1.31 7.58 -10.45
N MET A 94 -1.78 6.36 -10.25
CA MET A 94 -1.52 5.60 -9.03
C MET A 94 -0.27 4.75 -9.16
N ILE A 95 0.59 4.80 -8.17
CA ILE A 95 1.83 4.03 -8.08
C ILE A 95 1.79 3.24 -6.78
N GLY A 96 1.51 1.94 -6.88
CA GLY A 96 1.37 1.06 -5.73
C GLY A 96 2.42 -0.03 -5.69
N GLN A 97 3.06 -0.21 -4.53
CA GLN A 97 4.00 -1.30 -4.29
C GLN A 97 3.32 -2.36 -3.42
N SER A 98 3.35 -3.64 -3.82
CA SER A 98 2.81 -4.77 -3.08
C SER A 98 1.35 -4.49 -2.65
N MET A 99 1.05 -4.44 -1.34
CA MET A 99 -0.29 -4.10 -0.82
C MET A 99 -0.83 -2.78 -1.38
N GLY A 100 0.01 -1.78 -1.64
CA GLY A 100 -0.37 -0.53 -2.28
C GLY A 100 -0.86 -0.73 -3.71
N GLY A 101 -0.27 -1.67 -4.45
CA GLY A 101 -0.75 -2.07 -5.78
C GLY A 101 -2.14 -2.72 -5.71
N TYR A 102 -2.41 -3.57 -4.71
CA TYR A 102 -3.75 -4.12 -4.51
C TYR A 102 -4.79 -3.04 -4.13
N VAL A 103 -4.41 -2.01 -3.39
CA VAL A 103 -5.29 -0.84 -3.15
C VAL A 103 -5.59 -0.12 -4.46
N GLY A 104 -4.60 0.08 -5.33
CA GLY A 104 -4.79 0.68 -6.66
C GLY A 104 -5.72 -0.17 -7.55
N GLN A 105 -5.59 -1.49 -7.51
CA GLN A 105 -6.48 -2.41 -8.22
C GLN A 105 -7.92 -2.37 -7.66
N ALA A 106 -8.09 -2.38 -6.33
CA ALA A 106 -9.40 -2.22 -5.70
C ALA A 106 -10.04 -0.86 -6.04
N TYR A 107 -9.22 0.19 -6.15
CA TYR A 107 -9.69 1.49 -6.61
C TYR A 107 -10.18 1.42 -8.07
N ALA A 108 -9.45 0.75 -8.96
CA ALA A 108 -9.88 0.55 -10.34
C ALA A 108 -11.22 -0.21 -10.45
N GLN A 109 -11.43 -1.21 -9.60
CA GLN A 109 -12.69 -1.96 -9.55
C GLN A 109 -13.88 -1.09 -9.10
N LEU A 110 -13.67 -0.17 -8.13
CA LEU A 110 -14.73 0.73 -7.64
C LEU A 110 -14.93 1.96 -8.54
N TYR A 111 -13.86 2.45 -9.15
CA TYR A 111 -13.82 3.72 -9.90
C TYR A 111 -13.08 3.57 -11.23
N PRO A 112 -13.59 2.74 -12.17
CA PRO A 112 -12.86 2.31 -13.38
C PRO A 112 -12.41 3.45 -14.29
N ASP A 113 -13.10 4.62 -14.26
CA ASP A 113 -12.79 5.77 -15.10
C ASP A 113 -12.05 6.90 -14.38
N LYS A 114 -11.69 6.70 -13.10
CA LYS A 114 -11.06 7.72 -12.24
C LYS A 114 -9.54 7.61 -12.13
N MET A 115 -8.87 6.87 -13.01
CA MET A 115 -7.41 6.85 -13.07
C MET A 115 -6.92 7.31 -14.46
N LYS A 116 -5.81 8.06 -14.48
CA LYS A 116 -5.11 8.43 -15.69
C LYS A 116 -4.04 7.41 -16.08
N GLY A 117 -3.50 6.69 -15.11
CA GLY A 117 -2.53 5.63 -15.29
C GLY A 117 -2.36 4.82 -13.99
N PHE A 118 -1.81 3.64 -14.12
CA PHE A 118 -1.54 2.75 -13.00
C PHE A 118 -0.14 2.12 -13.11
N VAL A 119 0.65 2.24 -12.06
CA VAL A 119 1.94 1.55 -11.92
C VAL A 119 1.80 0.56 -10.76
N SER A 120 1.89 -0.72 -11.08
CA SER A 120 1.88 -1.82 -10.09
C SER A 120 3.31 -2.34 -9.94
N ILE A 121 3.83 -2.29 -8.73
CA ILE A 121 5.18 -2.75 -8.39
C ILE A 121 5.05 -3.96 -7.48
N ASP A 122 5.52 -5.11 -7.93
CA ASP A 122 5.53 -6.39 -7.18
C ASP A 122 4.15 -6.72 -6.57
N SER A 123 3.08 -6.65 -7.39
CA SER A 123 1.71 -6.99 -6.99
C SER A 123 1.04 -7.84 -8.07
N ALA A 124 0.63 -9.02 -7.71
CA ALA A 124 -0.14 -9.91 -8.59
C ALA A 124 -1.56 -9.36 -8.87
N PRO A 125 -2.28 -9.87 -9.88
CA PRO A 125 -3.66 -9.49 -10.12
C PRO A 125 -4.60 -9.81 -8.93
N LEU A 126 -5.51 -8.87 -8.62
CA LEU A 126 -6.53 -9.03 -7.58
C LEU A 126 -7.72 -9.87 -8.08
N GLN A 127 -7.45 -10.97 -8.74
CA GLN A 127 -8.46 -11.87 -9.30
C GLN A 127 -8.35 -13.24 -8.66
N ARG A 128 -9.50 -13.87 -8.43
CA ARG A 128 -9.57 -15.20 -7.81
C ARG A 128 -8.85 -16.28 -8.61
N SER A 129 -8.80 -16.13 -9.94
CA SER A 129 -8.17 -17.09 -10.87
C SER A 129 -6.64 -17.19 -10.71
N TYR A 130 -5.99 -16.18 -10.10
CA TYR A 130 -4.53 -16.14 -9.91
C TYR A 130 -4.09 -16.64 -8.53
N VAL A 131 -5.02 -17.08 -7.68
CA VAL A 131 -4.70 -17.55 -6.34
C VAL A 131 -5.46 -18.85 -6.02
N THR A 132 -4.80 -19.79 -5.39
CA THR A 132 -5.40 -21.06 -4.99
C THR A 132 -6.20 -20.94 -3.68
N ALA A 133 -7.08 -21.89 -3.43
CA ALA A 133 -7.83 -21.94 -2.15
C ALA A 133 -6.89 -22.12 -0.94
N VAL A 134 -5.77 -22.82 -1.14
CA VAL A 134 -4.76 -23.04 -0.08
C VAL A 134 -4.04 -21.73 0.25
N GLU A 135 -3.64 -20.95 -0.74
CA GLU A 135 -3.02 -19.64 -0.54
C GLU A 135 -3.97 -18.68 0.19
N ILE A 136 -5.23 -18.60 -0.23
CA ILE A 136 -6.25 -17.82 0.49
C ILE A 136 -6.38 -18.26 1.95
N TRP A 137 -6.41 -19.57 2.18
CA TRP A 137 -6.49 -20.12 3.53
C TRP A 137 -5.25 -19.77 4.37
N LEU A 138 -4.06 -19.79 3.78
CA LEU A 138 -2.79 -19.36 4.42
C LEU A 138 -2.81 -17.86 4.73
N LEU A 139 -3.13 -17.01 3.75
CA LEU A 139 -3.18 -15.55 3.92
C LEU A 139 -4.05 -15.15 5.11
N LYS A 140 -5.22 -15.80 5.28
CA LYS A 140 -6.11 -15.53 6.41
C LYS A 140 -5.53 -15.89 7.79
N ARG A 141 -4.43 -16.65 7.85
CA ARG A 141 -3.83 -17.19 9.09
C ARG A 141 -2.43 -16.67 9.39
N MET A 142 -1.99 -15.61 8.71
CA MET A 142 -0.62 -15.10 8.84
C MET A 142 -0.36 -14.36 10.17
N GLU A 143 -1.39 -13.83 10.85
CA GLU A 143 -1.20 -13.05 12.08
C GLU A 143 -0.46 -13.83 13.19
N PRO A 144 -0.87 -15.06 13.58
CA PRO A 144 -0.13 -15.82 14.58
C PRO A 144 1.29 -16.17 14.15
N VAL A 145 1.55 -16.34 12.84
CA VAL A 145 2.90 -16.58 12.33
C VAL A 145 3.80 -15.37 12.67
N TYR A 146 3.37 -14.16 12.33
CA TYR A 146 4.13 -12.94 12.64
C TYR A 146 4.22 -12.64 14.14
N ALA A 147 3.19 -12.98 14.93
CA ALA A 147 3.19 -12.77 16.37
C ALA A 147 4.22 -13.63 17.11
N HIS A 148 4.47 -14.86 16.63
CA HIS A 148 5.36 -15.82 17.29
C HIS A 148 6.72 -15.98 16.61
N TYR A 149 6.89 -15.45 15.39
CA TYR A 149 8.18 -15.50 14.69
C TYR A 149 9.22 -14.64 15.43
N PRO A 150 10.46 -15.10 15.67
CA PRO A 150 11.45 -14.34 16.41
C PRO A 150 11.71 -12.96 15.78
N TRP A 151 11.54 -11.88 16.54
CA TRP A 151 11.61 -10.49 16.02
C TRP A 151 12.91 -10.19 15.25
N LYS A 152 14.05 -10.66 15.78
CA LYS A 152 15.35 -10.46 15.10
C LYS A 152 15.40 -11.06 13.70
N TRP A 153 14.75 -12.21 13.50
CA TRP A 153 14.69 -12.89 12.21
C TRP A 153 13.69 -12.20 11.28
N LEU A 154 12.56 -11.76 11.85
CA LEU A 154 11.55 -10.99 11.12
C LEU A 154 12.13 -9.67 10.61
N LEU A 155 12.86 -8.94 11.47
CA LEU A 155 13.56 -7.69 11.11
C LEU A 155 14.59 -7.95 9.99
N LYS A 156 15.38 -9.03 10.10
CA LYS A 156 16.35 -9.38 9.08
C LYS A 156 15.69 -9.73 7.75
N SER A 157 14.72 -10.63 7.73
CA SER A 157 14.03 -11.04 6.50
C SER A 157 13.26 -9.90 5.86
N GLY A 158 12.59 -9.06 6.64
CA GLY A 158 11.81 -7.93 6.15
C GLY A 158 12.66 -6.74 5.69
N SER A 159 13.93 -6.64 6.09
CA SER A 159 14.84 -5.62 5.58
C SER A 159 15.74 -6.13 4.45
N GLU A 160 16.35 -7.31 4.61
CA GLU A 160 17.29 -7.85 3.64
C GLU A 160 16.61 -8.61 2.49
N GLY A 161 15.41 -9.18 2.73
CA GLY A 161 14.67 -9.97 1.75
C GLY A 161 13.81 -9.15 0.78
N VAL A 162 13.58 -7.86 1.06
CA VAL A 162 12.69 -7.01 0.24
C VAL A 162 13.43 -6.01 -0.63
N ALA A 163 14.75 -5.90 -0.52
CA ALA A 163 15.55 -4.99 -1.32
C ALA A 163 16.95 -5.53 -1.54
N THR A 164 17.50 -5.28 -2.74
CA THR A 164 18.88 -5.67 -3.08
C THR A 164 19.89 -4.56 -2.82
N SER A 165 19.47 -3.28 -2.86
CA SER A 165 20.35 -2.14 -2.60
C SER A 165 20.50 -1.87 -1.10
N ASP A 166 21.67 -1.39 -0.68
CA ASP A 166 21.93 -1.00 0.71
C ASP A 166 20.97 0.11 1.18
N TYR A 167 20.67 1.06 0.30
CA TYR A 167 19.68 2.10 0.59
C TYR A 167 18.31 1.50 0.92
N GLY A 168 17.81 0.61 0.08
CA GLY A 168 16.50 -0.02 0.29
C GLY A 168 16.46 -0.88 1.55
N ARG A 169 17.52 -1.66 1.81
CA ARG A 169 17.64 -2.49 3.03
C ARG A 169 17.66 -1.63 4.30
N ASN A 170 18.44 -0.54 4.29
CA ASN A 170 18.52 0.37 5.43
C ASN A 170 17.18 1.07 5.68
N LEU A 171 16.54 1.58 4.63
CA LEU A 171 15.22 2.21 4.72
C LEU A 171 14.17 1.24 5.29
N MET A 172 14.09 0.01 4.76
CA MET A 172 13.15 -0.98 5.27
C MET A 172 13.46 -1.38 6.72
N ARG A 173 14.74 -1.45 7.08
CA ARG A 173 15.15 -1.69 8.46
C ARG A 173 14.69 -0.56 9.38
N GLU A 174 14.85 0.70 9.01
CA GLU A 174 14.38 1.86 9.77
C GLU A 174 12.86 1.85 9.93
N ILE A 175 12.12 1.57 8.86
CA ILE A 175 10.66 1.43 8.91
C ILE A 175 10.26 0.30 9.86
N MET A 176 10.87 -0.87 9.77
CA MET A 176 10.56 -1.99 10.65
C MET A 176 10.92 -1.73 12.11
N LEU A 177 11.98 -0.97 12.39
CA LEU A 177 12.36 -0.59 13.75
C LEU A 177 11.29 0.28 14.44
N THR A 178 10.38 0.92 13.71
CA THR A 178 9.22 1.61 14.32
C THR A 178 8.26 0.66 15.06
N TYR A 179 8.39 -0.64 14.80
CA TYR A 179 7.64 -1.71 15.48
C TYR A 179 8.47 -2.39 16.60
N ASP A 180 9.71 -1.97 16.82
CA ASP A 180 10.56 -2.58 17.85
C ASP A 180 9.90 -2.43 19.24
N GLY A 181 9.95 -3.50 20.04
CA GLY A 181 9.21 -3.58 21.30
C GLY A 181 7.68 -3.73 21.15
N ASN A 182 7.12 -3.72 19.94
CA ASN A 182 5.68 -3.89 19.67
C ASN A 182 5.40 -4.83 18.49
N GLN A 183 5.97 -6.02 18.53
CA GLN A 183 5.74 -7.06 17.53
C GLN A 183 4.26 -7.41 17.35
N LYS A 184 3.46 -7.28 18.43
CA LYS A 184 2.00 -7.49 18.35
C LYS A 184 1.36 -6.53 17.34
N ARG A 185 1.75 -5.25 17.35
CA ARG A 185 1.26 -4.25 16.38
C ARG A 185 1.63 -4.67 14.95
N TYR A 186 2.90 -5.07 14.73
CA TYR A 186 3.35 -5.56 13.42
C TYR A 186 2.50 -6.74 12.95
N ALA A 187 2.31 -7.75 13.80
CA ALA A 187 1.53 -8.96 13.49
C ALA A 187 0.06 -8.63 13.18
N GLN A 188 -0.56 -7.73 13.93
CA GLN A 188 -1.94 -7.29 13.69
C GLN A 188 -2.08 -6.59 12.33
N ILE A 189 -1.16 -5.68 11.99
CA ILE A 189 -1.16 -4.96 10.71
C ILE A 189 -0.96 -5.95 9.55
N ALA A 190 0.06 -6.80 9.64
CA ALA A 190 0.39 -7.79 8.62
C ALA A 190 -0.77 -8.80 8.44
N GLY A 191 -1.25 -9.37 9.53
CA GLY A 191 -2.32 -10.35 9.52
C GLY A 191 -3.63 -9.77 9.00
N HIS A 192 -3.99 -8.54 9.41
CA HIS A 192 -5.17 -7.87 8.88
C HIS A 192 -5.02 -7.60 7.37
N GLY A 193 -3.85 -7.09 6.94
CA GLY A 193 -3.59 -6.84 5.53
C GLY A 193 -3.80 -8.08 4.66
N PHE A 194 -3.25 -9.21 5.06
CA PHE A 194 -3.46 -10.47 4.34
C PHE A 194 -4.90 -10.98 4.39
N ARG A 195 -5.61 -10.80 5.52
CA ARG A 195 -7.03 -11.18 5.60
C ARG A 195 -7.91 -10.37 4.65
N ILE A 196 -7.72 -9.04 4.59
CA ILE A 196 -8.53 -8.18 3.70
C ILE A 196 -8.16 -8.40 2.22
N LEU A 197 -6.91 -8.73 1.91
CA LEU A 197 -6.49 -9.12 0.58
C LEU A 197 -7.18 -10.43 0.15
N ALA A 198 -7.10 -11.46 0.98
CA ALA A 198 -7.77 -12.74 0.73
C ALA A 198 -9.29 -12.57 0.55
N ALA A 199 -9.92 -11.75 1.39
CA ALA A 199 -11.35 -11.47 1.28
C ALA A 199 -11.71 -10.71 -0.02
N ALA A 200 -10.85 -9.80 -0.49
CA ALA A 200 -11.06 -9.10 -1.75
C ALA A 200 -10.93 -10.05 -2.96
N MET A 201 -9.96 -10.96 -2.93
CA MET A 201 -9.80 -12.00 -3.97
C MET A 201 -11.01 -12.94 -4.00
N GLU A 202 -11.56 -13.30 -2.84
CA GLU A 202 -12.78 -14.15 -2.77
C GLU A 202 -14.03 -13.44 -3.28
N LYS A 203 -14.13 -12.12 -3.15
CA LYS A 203 -15.24 -11.34 -3.72
C LYS A 203 -15.24 -11.37 -5.24
N ASP A 204 -14.07 -11.55 -5.84
CA ASP A 204 -13.83 -11.69 -7.29
C ASP A 204 -14.63 -10.69 -8.12
N LEU A 205 -14.55 -9.41 -7.76
CA LEU A 205 -15.26 -8.34 -8.46
C LEU A 205 -14.73 -8.22 -9.90
N PRO A 206 -15.54 -7.73 -10.85
CA PRO A 206 -15.08 -7.46 -12.21
C PRO A 206 -13.78 -6.66 -12.21
N TYR A 207 -12.79 -7.14 -12.96
CA TYR A 207 -11.44 -6.59 -12.97
C TYR A 207 -11.10 -6.08 -14.38
N GLU A 208 -11.06 -4.77 -14.50
CA GLU A 208 -10.67 -4.10 -15.74
C GLU A 208 -9.87 -2.83 -15.40
N ILE A 209 -8.64 -2.74 -15.88
CA ILE A 209 -7.83 -1.51 -15.81
C ILE A 209 -8.03 -0.72 -17.09
N LYS A 210 -8.84 0.33 -17.04
CA LYS A 210 -9.22 1.17 -18.18
C LYS A 210 -8.25 2.30 -18.51
N CYS A 211 -7.05 2.26 -17.98
CA CYS A 211 -6.00 3.26 -18.22
C CYS A 211 -4.68 2.57 -18.59
N PRO A 212 -3.71 3.29 -19.15
CA PRO A 212 -2.37 2.75 -19.35
C PRO A 212 -1.82 2.20 -18.02
N ALA A 213 -1.29 0.98 -18.07
CA ALA A 213 -0.72 0.29 -16.92
C ALA A 213 0.73 -0.10 -17.17
N LEU A 214 1.58 0.11 -16.16
CA LEU A 214 2.97 -0.35 -16.10
C LEU A 214 3.10 -1.34 -14.96
N LEU A 215 3.54 -2.55 -15.28
CA LEU A 215 3.84 -3.59 -14.30
C LEU A 215 5.36 -3.65 -14.11
N ILE A 216 5.80 -3.55 -12.88
CA ILE A 216 7.22 -3.64 -12.50
C ILE A 216 7.34 -4.82 -11.54
N CYS A 217 8.23 -5.76 -11.89
CA CYS A 217 8.56 -6.89 -11.05
C CYS A 217 10.07 -6.97 -10.88
N GLY A 218 10.52 -7.19 -9.67
CA GLY A 218 11.94 -7.41 -9.38
C GLY A 218 12.37 -8.78 -9.90
N THR A 219 13.53 -8.85 -10.59
CA THR A 219 14.05 -10.13 -11.10
C THR A 219 14.39 -11.15 -10.00
N GLN A 220 14.41 -10.72 -8.75
CA GLN A 220 14.66 -11.55 -7.56
C GLN A 220 13.46 -11.51 -6.60
N ASP A 221 12.31 -10.99 -7.04
CA ASP A 221 11.09 -11.05 -6.24
C ASP A 221 10.48 -12.46 -6.33
N HIS A 222 10.23 -13.05 -5.16
CA HIS A 222 9.63 -14.38 -5.00
C HIS A 222 8.28 -14.30 -4.28
N ALA A 223 7.80 -13.08 -3.94
CA ALA A 223 6.63 -12.90 -3.10
C ALA A 223 5.45 -12.18 -3.79
N GLY A 224 5.67 -11.45 -4.86
CA GLY A 224 4.65 -10.59 -5.49
C GLY A 224 4.49 -10.79 -6.99
N SER A 225 5.21 -11.73 -7.59
CA SER A 225 5.18 -12.00 -9.03
C SER A 225 4.35 -13.22 -9.39
#